data_19b652e028cdd6ddcd94bab0aa819b22
#
_entry.id   19b652e028cdd6ddcd94bab0aa819b22
#
_cell.length_a   1.000
_cell.length_b   1.000
_cell.length_c   1.000
_cell.angle_alpha   90.00
_cell.angle_beta   90.00
_cell.angle_gamma   90.00
#
_symmetry.space_group_name_H-M   'P 1'
#
loop_
_entity.id
_entity.type
_entity.pdbx_description
1 polymer ?
#
loop_
_entity_poly.entity_id
_entity_poly.type
_entity_poly.pdbx_seq_one_letter_code
_entity_poly.pdbx_strand_id
1 'polypeptide(L)'
;MAKLRQRLACLLCAVTATLAGPALASEQGFPFARELMLDVAPMRGSKRVPIIEIAENGAAVIQLWCASTRGQASIDQDSITIVADQVPPTQCDPERQTRDDSLLAALTQVTNWRRQGEVVEFQGATKLRFRLMTN
;
A
#
# COMPACT_ATOMS: atom_id res chain seq x y z
N MET A 1 15.60 71.89 -37.08
CA MET A 1 16.46 70.71 -37.38
C MET A 1 16.67 69.92 -36.11
N ALA A 2 15.84 68.95 -35.84
CA ALA A 2 15.89 68.14 -34.63
C ALA A 2 16.22 66.71 -35.00
N LYS A 3 17.32 66.20 -34.52
CA LYS A 3 17.76 64.81 -34.72
C LYS A 3 17.18 63.93 -33.64
N LEU A 4 16.22 63.15 -34.05
CA LEU A 4 15.56 62.09 -33.26
C LEU A 4 16.56 60.93 -33.03
N ARG A 5 17.00 60.72 -31.79
CA ARG A 5 17.78 59.55 -31.39
C ARG A 5 16.86 58.53 -30.76
N GLN A 6 16.53 57.51 -31.52
CA GLN A 6 15.78 56.37 -31.13
C GLN A 6 16.66 55.43 -30.26
N ARG A 7 16.38 55.34 -28.99
CA ARG A 7 17.05 54.36 -28.13
C ARG A 7 16.19 53.10 -28.08
N LEU A 8 16.71 52.06 -28.71
CA LEU A 8 16.16 50.70 -28.59
C LEU A 8 16.50 50.14 -27.20
N ALA A 9 15.51 49.94 -26.35
CA ALA A 9 15.63 49.21 -25.09
C ALA A 9 15.30 47.77 -25.36
N CYS A 10 16.31 46.91 -25.39
CA CYS A 10 16.11 45.45 -25.37
C CYS A 10 15.63 45.00 -23.99
N LEU A 11 14.35 44.62 -23.89
CA LEU A 11 13.85 43.88 -22.74
C LEU A 11 14.29 42.41 -22.86
N LEU A 12 15.26 42.00 -22.04
CA LEU A 12 15.55 40.60 -21.82
C LEU A 12 14.46 40.00 -20.90
N CYS A 13 13.51 39.29 -21.48
CA CYS A 13 12.60 38.40 -20.70
C CYS A 13 13.43 37.18 -20.29
N ALA A 14 13.82 37.15 -19.02
CA ALA A 14 14.35 35.93 -18.41
C ALA A 14 13.19 34.95 -18.16
N VAL A 15 13.06 33.93 -18.99
CA VAL A 15 12.15 32.82 -18.78
C VAL A 15 12.73 31.91 -17.71
N THR A 16 12.28 32.04 -16.47
CA THR A 16 12.59 31.07 -15.40
C THR A 16 11.74 29.83 -15.62
N ALA A 17 12.31 28.81 -16.22
CA ALA A 17 11.70 27.48 -16.30
C ALA A 17 11.73 26.85 -14.88
N THR A 18 10.60 26.85 -14.21
CA THR A 18 10.37 26.05 -13.00
C THR A 18 10.28 24.59 -13.41
N LEU A 19 11.32 23.83 -13.14
CA LEU A 19 11.33 22.37 -13.22
C LEU A 19 10.44 21.85 -12.07
N ALA A 20 9.14 21.70 -12.34
CA ALA A 20 8.28 20.89 -11.50
C ALA A 20 8.73 19.44 -11.71
N GLY A 21 9.45 18.89 -10.73
CA GLY A 21 9.77 17.46 -10.70
C GLY A 21 8.48 16.63 -10.71
N PRO A 22 8.48 15.47 -11.37
CA PRO A 22 7.29 14.61 -11.34
C PRO A 22 7.04 14.20 -9.91
N ALA A 23 5.90 14.60 -9.36
CA ALA A 23 5.34 13.99 -8.19
C ALA A 23 5.13 12.50 -8.54
N LEU A 24 5.82 11.59 -7.83
CA LEU A 24 5.59 10.16 -7.94
C LEU A 24 4.22 9.85 -7.34
N ALA A 25 3.17 10.17 -8.06
CA ALA A 25 1.85 9.64 -7.79
C ALA A 25 1.92 8.11 -7.97
N SER A 26 1.30 7.36 -7.09
CA SER A 26 1.09 5.92 -7.29
C SER A 26 0.28 5.75 -8.57
N GLU A 27 0.94 5.51 -9.70
CA GLU A 27 0.29 5.41 -11.02
C GLU A 27 -0.57 4.15 -11.16
N GLN A 28 -0.66 3.33 -10.13
CA GLN A 28 -1.37 2.07 -10.17
C GLN A 28 -2.42 2.03 -9.05
N GLY A 29 -3.67 1.81 -9.43
CA GLY A 29 -4.77 1.62 -8.50
C GLY A 29 -4.54 0.44 -7.56
N PHE A 30 -5.40 0.33 -6.53
CA PHE A 30 -5.36 -0.80 -5.60
C PHE A 30 -5.58 -2.12 -6.37
N PRO A 31 -4.79 -3.16 -6.10
CA PRO A 31 -4.89 -4.44 -6.81
C PRO A 31 -6.00 -5.31 -6.25
N PHE A 32 -7.26 -4.95 -6.50
CA PHE A 32 -8.41 -5.76 -6.10
C PHE A 32 -8.39 -7.17 -6.71
N ALA A 33 -8.96 -8.12 -5.98
CA ALA A 33 -9.07 -9.52 -6.37
C ALA A 33 -7.72 -10.16 -6.75
N ARG A 34 -6.65 -9.67 -6.14
CA ARG A 34 -5.30 -10.22 -6.28
C ARG A 34 -4.77 -10.62 -4.91
N GLU A 35 -4.12 -11.77 -4.87
CA GLU A 35 -3.45 -12.23 -3.67
C GLU A 35 -2.20 -11.40 -3.38
N LEU A 36 -2.15 -10.86 -2.18
CA LEU A 36 -1.04 -10.10 -1.62
C LEU A 36 -0.35 -10.96 -0.56
N MET A 37 0.82 -11.48 -0.86
CA MET A 37 1.61 -12.27 0.07
C MET A 37 2.48 -11.36 0.93
N LEU A 38 2.45 -11.55 2.24
CA LEU A 38 3.29 -10.80 3.17
C LEU A 38 4.79 -11.03 2.86
N ASP A 39 5.55 -9.95 2.70
CA ASP A 39 6.98 -10.00 2.35
C ASP A 39 7.83 -10.25 3.59
N VAL A 40 7.76 -11.47 4.10
CA VAL A 40 8.53 -11.95 5.25
C VAL A 40 9.12 -13.32 4.97
N ALA A 41 10.17 -13.67 5.69
CA ALA A 41 10.72 -15.01 5.64
C ALA A 41 9.71 -16.03 6.21
N PRO A 42 9.60 -17.23 5.63
CA PRO A 42 8.80 -18.30 6.21
C PRO A 42 9.24 -18.62 7.64
N MET A 43 8.28 -18.92 8.50
CA MET A 43 8.60 -19.38 9.85
C MET A 43 9.22 -20.79 9.82
N ARG A 44 10.13 -21.05 10.75
CA ARG A 44 10.73 -22.37 10.90
C ARG A 44 9.61 -23.43 11.10
N GLY A 45 9.64 -24.48 10.29
CA GLY A 45 8.64 -25.56 10.34
C GLY A 45 7.28 -25.20 9.71
N SER A 46 7.13 -24.02 9.10
CA SER A 46 5.95 -23.64 8.33
C SER A 46 6.31 -23.31 6.89
N LYS A 47 5.55 -23.84 5.95
CA LYS A 47 5.60 -23.44 4.53
C LYS A 47 4.62 -22.31 4.22
N ARG A 48 3.80 -21.93 5.20
CA ARG A 48 2.72 -20.96 5.03
C ARG A 48 3.23 -19.56 5.31
N VAL A 49 2.93 -18.62 4.41
CA VAL A 49 3.16 -17.19 4.58
C VAL A 49 1.79 -16.53 4.48
N PRO A 50 1.48 -15.53 5.29
CA PRO A 50 0.20 -14.85 5.23
C PRO A 50 -0.11 -14.23 3.88
N ILE A 51 -1.37 -14.35 3.49
CA ILE A 51 -1.92 -13.79 2.25
C ILE A 51 -3.19 -13.01 2.58
N ILE A 52 -3.35 -11.85 1.98
CA ILE A 52 -4.58 -11.08 2.01
C ILE A 52 -5.09 -10.87 0.58
N GLU A 53 -6.37 -11.05 0.38
CA GLU A 53 -7.08 -10.69 -0.84
C GLU A 53 -8.24 -9.79 -0.49
N ILE A 54 -8.39 -8.69 -1.23
CA ILE A 54 -9.50 -7.75 -1.06
C ILE A 54 -10.23 -7.66 -2.39
N ALA A 55 -11.51 -8.03 -2.39
CA ALA A 55 -12.37 -7.93 -3.55
C ALA A 55 -12.83 -6.48 -3.80
N GLU A 56 -13.32 -6.19 -5.00
CA GLU A 56 -13.81 -4.84 -5.36
C GLU A 56 -14.94 -4.34 -4.47
N ASN A 57 -15.76 -5.25 -3.93
CA ASN A 57 -16.82 -4.93 -2.97
C ASN A 57 -16.31 -4.73 -1.54
N GLY A 58 -14.99 -4.80 -1.32
CA GLY A 58 -14.36 -4.66 -0.03
C GLY A 58 -14.29 -5.94 0.81
N ALA A 59 -14.90 -7.05 0.38
CA ALA A 59 -14.76 -8.31 1.10
C ALA A 59 -13.29 -8.73 1.16
N ALA A 60 -12.79 -9.01 2.36
CA ALA A 60 -11.40 -9.40 2.58
C ALA A 60 -11.31 -10.86 3.03
N VAL A 61 -10.35 -11.58 2.50
CA VAL A 61 -9.93 -12.91 2.96
C VAL A 61 -8.51 -12.79 3.49
N ILE A 62 -8.31 -13.18 4.73
CA ILE A 62 -7.02 -13.05 5.42
C ILE A 62 -6.57 -14.44 5.85
N GLN A 63 -5.55 -14.95 5.18
CA GLN A 63 -4.88 -16.20 5.55
C GLN A 63 -3.65 -15.84 6.38
N LEU A 64 -3.58 -16.36 7.59
CA LEU A 64 -2.50 -16.13 8.53
C LEU A 64 -1.51 -17.31 8.51
N TRP A 65 -0.51 -17.32 9.37
CA TRP A 65 0.41 -18.47 9.48
C TRP A 65 -0.30 -19.74 9.93
N CYS A 66 -1.34 -19.62 10.72
CA CYS A 66 -2.06 -20.75 11.28
C CYS A 66 -3.55 -20.72 10.92
N ALA A 67 -4.21 -19.64 11.22
CA ALA A 67 -5.63 -19.47 11.04
C ALA A 67 -5.97 -18.78 9.71
N SER A 68 -7.25 -18.64 9.44
CA SER A 68 -7.81 -17.79 8.39
C SER A 68 -9.05 -17.09 8.93
N THR A 69 -9.23 -15.86 8.50
CA THR A 69 -10.44 -15.11 8.85
C THR A 69 -10.90 -14.30 7.62
N ARG A 70 -12.05 -13.68 7.77
CA ARG A 70 -12.60 -12.75 6.78
C ARG A 70 -12.66 -11.37 7.39
N GLY A 71 -13.05 -10.41 6.59
CA GLY A 71 -13.24 -9.05 7.04
C GLY A 71 -13.80 -8.18 5.94
N GLN A 72 -13.80 -6.90 6.22
CA GLN A 72 -14.23 -5.87 5.29
C GLN A 72 -13.14 -4.80 5.20
N ALA A 73 -12.79 -4.42 3.99
CA ALA A 73 -11.90 -3.30 3.72
C ALA A 73 -12.65 -2.18 3.02
N SER A 74 -12.31 -0.95 3.35
CA SER A 74 -12.72 0.24 2.62
C SER A 74 -11.48 0.93 2.08
N ILE A 75 -11.47 1.21 0.79
CA ILE A 75 -10.34 1.83 0.09
C ILE A 75 -10.86 3.06 -0.63
N ASP A 76 -10.28 4.20 -0.32
CA ASP A 76 -10.57 5.48 -0.97
C ASP A 76 -9.25 6.20 -1.26
N GLN A 77 -8.93 6.34 -2.53
CA GLN A 77 -7.65 6.87 -3.00
C GLN A 77 -6.46 6.12 -2.37
N ASP A 78 -5.69 6.76 -1.50
CA ASP A 78 -4.56 6.19 -0.76
C ASP A 78 -4.91 5.74 0.67
N SER A 79 -6.16 5.95 1.07
CA SER A 79 -6.65 5.53 2.39
C SER A 79 -7.13 4.08 2.35
N ILE A 80 -6.91 3.37 3.44
CA ILE A 80 -7.39 2.01 3.64
C ILE A 80 -7.82 1.82 5.10
N THR A 81 -8.95 1.17 5.28
CA THR A 81 -9.42 0.70 6.59
C THR A 81 -9.77 -0.78 6.48
N ILE A 82 -9.30 -1.59 7.40
CA ILE A 82 -9.58 -3.02 7.45
C ILE A 82 -10.22 -3.35 8.80
N VAL A 83 -11.36 -4.02 8.74
CA VAL A 83 -12.03 -4.60 9.90
C VAL A 83 -12.02 -6.11 9.70
N ALA A 84 -11.36 -6.84 10.60
CA ALA A 84 -11.28 -8.29 10.55
C ALA A 84 -12.35 -8.91 11.46
N ASP A 85 -12.92 -10.01 11.00
CA ASP A 85 -13.81 -10.84 11.81
C ASP A 85 -13.00 -11.60 12.86
N GLN A 86 -13.70 -12.14 13.85
CA GLN A 86 -13.07 -13.01 14.85
C GLN A 86 -12.43 -14.23 14.17
N VAL A 87 -11.23 -14.58 14.60
CA VAL A 87 -10.56 -15.80 14.14
C VAL A 87 -11.22 -17.00 14.78
N PRO A 88 -11.70 -17.99 13.99
CA PRO A 88 -12.20 -19.23 14.54
C PRO A 88 -11.15 -19.93 15.40
N PRO A 89 -11.53 -20.60 16.49
CA PRO A 89 -10.59 -21.39 17.29
C PRO A 89 -9.89 -22.43 16.40
N THR A 90 -8.58 -22.43 16.43
CA THR A 90 -7.74 -23.39 15.69
C THR A 90 -6.69 -23.95 16.63
N GLN A 91 -6.35 -25.22 16.39
CA GLN A 91 -5.21 -25.84 17.11
C GLN A 91 -3.92 -25.45 16.41
N CYS A 92 -3.24 -24.50 16.98
CA CYS A 92 -1.99 -23.99 16.46
C CYS A 92 -0.90 -24.02 17.50
N ASP A 93 0.32 -24.07 17.00
CA ASP A 93 1.51 -23.75 17.78
C ASP A 93 1.37 -22.34 18.39
N PRO A 94 1.64 -22.15 19.69
CA PRO A 94 1.50 -20.86 20.38
C PRO A 94 2.28 -19.72 19.72
N GLU A 95 3.44 -19.99 19.14
CA GLU A 95 4.25 -18.97 18.45
C GLU A 95 3.52 -18.46 17.20
N ARG A 96 2.93 -19.35 16.40
CA ARG A 96 2.16 -18.97 15.22
C ARG A 96 0.89 -18.21 15.59
N GLN A 97 0.22 -18.63 16.64
CA GLN A 97 -0.96 -17.93 17.15
C GLN A 97 -0.61 -16.50 17.57
N THR A 98 0.46 -16.30 18.31
CA THR A 98 0.93 -14.96 18.69
C THR A 98 1.24 -14.08 17.47
N ARG A 99 1.82 -14.67 16.41
CA ARG A 99 2.08 -13.94 15.17
C ARG A 99 0.81 -13.62 14.39
N ASP A 100 -0.15 -14.53 14.38
CA ASP A 100 -1.47 -14.30 13.78
C ASP A 100 -2.16 -13.12 14.46
N ASP A 101 -2.20 -13.10 15.78
CA ASP A 101 -2.79 -12.01 16.57
C ASP A 101 -2.08 -10.67 16.31
N SER A 102 -0.75 -10.68 16.24
CA SER A 102 0.05 -9.49 15.98
C SER A 102 -0.19 -8.94 14.57
N LEU A 103 -0.28 -9.80 13.57
CA LEU A 103 -0.55 -9.39 12.19
C LEU A 103 -1.97 -8.83 12.04
N LEU A 104 -2.96 -9.47 12.65
CA LEU A 104 -4.34 -8.97 12.66
C LEU A 104 -4.44 -7.61 13.32
N ALA A 105 -3.81 -7.42 14.47
CA ALA A 105 -3.75 -6.13 15.14
C ALA A 105 -3.10 -5.06 14.24
N ALA A 106 -2.02 -5.40 13.55
CA ALA A 106 -1.37 -4.48 12.62
C ALA A 106 -2.26 -4.14 11.42
N LEU A 107 -2.96 -5.13 10.85
CA LEU A 107 -3.89 -4.92 9.72
C LEU A 107 -5.06 -4.02 10.08
N THR A 108 -5.60 -4.13 11.29
CA THR A 108 -6.71 -3.27 11.75
C THR A 108 -6.28 -1.85 12.11
N GLN A 109 -4.99 -1.59 12.16
CA GLN A 109 -4.41 -0.26 12.46
C GLN A 109 -3.84 0.45 11.22
N VAL A 110 -3.99 -0.12 10.03
CA VAL A 110 -3.55 0.54 8.79
C VAL A 110 -4.49 1.70 8.46
N THR A 111 -3.93 2.75 7.92
CA THR A 111 -4.67 3.95 7.52
C THR A 111 -4.45 4.32 6.05
N ASN A 112 -3.29 3.98 5.51
CA ASN A 112 -2.91 4.32 4.14
C ASN A 112 -2.27 3.13 3.44
N TRP A 113 -2.30 3.17 2.14
CA TRP A 113 -1.62 2.19 1.29
C TRP A 113 -0.91 2.91 0.14
N ARG A 114 0.08 2.23 -0.42
CA ARG A 114 0.72 2.63 -1.67
C ARG A 114 1.19 1.42 -2.43
N ARG A 115 1.31 1.55 -3.74
CA ARG A 115 1.82 0.51 -4.62
C ARG A 115 2.97 1.01 -5.48
N GLN A 116 3.99 0.18 -5.62
CA GLN A 116 5.12 0.38 -6.52
C GLN A 116 5.38 -0.94 -7.26
N GLY A 117 4.93 -1.03 -8.51
CA GLY A 117 5.00 -2.27 -9.27
C GLY A 117 4.22 -3.41 -8.60
N GLU A 118 4.92 -4.46 -8.21
CA GLU A 118 4.35 -5.63 -7.54
C GLU A 118 4.36 -5.54 -6.01
N VAL A 119 4.90 -4.46 -5.47
CA VAL A 119 4.96 -4.24 -4.03
C VAL A 119 3.83 -3.33 -3.59
N VAL A 120 3.08 -3.78 -2.58
CA VAL A 120 2.02 -3.02 -1.91
C VAL A 120 2.41 -2.84 -0.45
N GLU A 121 2.43 -1.61 0.02
CA GLU A 121 2.70 -1.28 1.41
C GLU A 121 1.44 -0.75 2.07
N PHE A 122 1.08 -1.32 3.22
CA PHE A 122 0.09 -0.77 4.13
C PHE A 122 0.81 -0.02 5.23
N GLN A 123 0.36 1.18 5.51
CA GLN A 123 0.96 2.09 6.47
C GLN A 123 -0.02 2.34 7.62
N GLY A 124 0.48 2.25 8.83
CA GLY A 124 -0.25 2.48 10.07
C GLY A 124 0.73 2.54 11.24
N ALA A 125 0.34 2.04 12.39
CA ALA A 125 1.24 1.92 13.54
C ALA A 125 2.47 1.04 13.21
N THR A 126 2.25 0.02 12.37
CA THR A 126 3.31 -0.83 11.79
C THR A 126 3.19 -0.78 10.26
N LYS A 127 4.32 -0.73 9.58
CA LYS A 127 4.37 -0.86 8.13
C LYS A 127 4.33 -2.33 7.74
N LEU A 128 3.38 -2.70 6.91
CA LEU A 128 3.26 -4.04 6.34
C LEU A 128 3.56 -3.98 4.85
N ARG A 129 4.45 -4.85 4.40
CA ARG A 129 4.85 -4.94 3.00
C ARG A 129 4.38 -6.25 2.42
N PHE A 130 3.74 -6.17 1.26
CA PHE A 130 3.22 -7.32 0.53
C PHE A 130 3.77 -7.36 -0.88
N ARG A 131 3.77 -8.53 -1.47
CA ARG A 131 4.04 -8.75 -2.89
C ARG A 131 2.80 -9.32 -3.57
N LEU A 132 2.49 -8.80 -4.76
CA LEU A 132 1.49 -9.39 -5.63
C LEU A 132 1.94 -10.78 -6.06
N MET A 133 1.05 -11.75 -5.88
CA MET A 133 1.26 -13.08 -6.45
C MET A 133 1.02 -13.01 -7.95
N THR A 134 2.01 -13.41 -8.72
CA THR A 134 1.89 -13.63 -10.17
C THR A 134 1.47 -15.07 -10.40
N ASN A 135 0.30 -15.26 -11.00
CA ASN A 135 -0.14 -16.56 -11.50
C ASN A 135 0.57 -16.87 -12.81
#